data_2852cd49c016f6cd991ac9b6b65f5f47
#
_entry.id   2852cd49c016f6cd991ac9b6b65f5f47
#
_cell.length_a   1.000
_cell.length_b   1.000
_cell.length_c   1.000
_cell.angle_alpha   90.00
_cell.angle_beta   90.00
_cell.angle_gamma   90.00
#
_symmetry.space_group_name_H-M   'P 1'
#
loop_
_entity.id
_entity.type
_entity.pdbx_description
1 polymer ?
#
loop_
_entity_poly.entity_id
_entity_poly.type
_entity_poly.pdbx_seq_one_letter_code
_entity_poly.pdbx_strand_id
1 'polypeptide(L)'
;GIVCQFGLNIAMAENACENGVDFQFDTEVRNIIRIKGGYRLETSRGDIETKMVVNAAGVYADKFHNMVSEDKIEIIPRKGEYCLMDKKVGDFVKSTIFQLPTKYGKGVLVTPTVHGNLLAGPTAVDIEDKENTQTTAEGLEELLTKVKVSAPNIPTRQVITSFTGLRAHWTGHE
;
A
#
# COMPACT_ATOMS: atom_id res chain seq x y z
N GLY A 1 -9.19 -15.43 -2.20
CA GLY A 1 -10.16 -14.60 -2.90
C GLY A 1 -9.60 -13.23 -3.23
N ILE A 2 -10.30 -12.48 -4.07
CA ILE A 2 -10.03 -11.08 -4.37
C ILE A 2 -11.15 -10.22 -3.81
N VAL A 3 -10.86 -8.98 -3.46
CA VAL A 3 -11.82 -8.03 -2.89
C VAL A 3 -11.56 -6.63 -3.45
N CYS A 4 -12.61 -5.83 -3.58
CA CYS A 4 -12.47 -4.41 -3.85
C CYS A 4 -11.96 -3.71 -2.58
N GLN A 5 -10.72 -3.26 -2.57
CA GLN A 5 -10.11 -2.60 -1.41
C GLN A 5 -10.82 -1.28 -1.04
N PHE A 6 -11.33 -0.55 -2.02
CA PHE A 6 -12.10 0.68 -1.77
C PHE A 6 -13.42 0.37 -1.05
N GLY A 7 -14.20 -0.61 -1.59
CA GLY A 7 -15.46 -1.03 -0.99
C GLY A 7 -15.26 -1.59 0.42
N LEU A 8 -14.21 -2.40 0.63
CA LEU A 8 -13.87 -2.92 1.95
C LEU A 8 -13.55 -1.79 2.93
N ASN A 9 -12.70 -0.85 2.53
CA ASN A 9 -12.30 0.26 3.39
C ASN A 9 -13.48 1.16 3.78
N ILE A 10 -14.35 1.47 2.82
CA ILE A 10 -15.58 2.25 3.06
C ILE A 10 -16.50 1.51 4.03
N ALA A 11 -16.79 0.24 3.78
CA ALA A 11 -17.66 -0.55 4.64
C ALA A 11 -17.12 -0.69 6.08
N MET A 12 -15.80 -0.81 6.24
CA MET A 12 -15.17 -0.81 7.56
C MET A 12 -15.32 0.54 8.26
N ALA A 13 -15.16 1.66 7.53
CA ALA A 13 -15.31 3.00 8.09
C ALA A 13 -16.77 3.28 8.47
N GLU A 14 -17.73 2.90 7.63
CA GLU A 14 -19.18 3.01 7.93
C GLU A 14 -19.53 2.21 9.18
N ASN A 15 -19.07 0.95 9.27
CA ASN A 15 -19.31 0.12 10.46
C ASN A 15 -18.66 0.74 11.72
N ALA A 16 -17.47 1.30 11.62
CA ALA A 16 -16.83 1.97 12.74
C ALA A 16 -17.62 3.22 13.18
N CYS A 17 -18.11 4.01 12.23
CA CYS A 17 -18.95 5.17 12.51
C CYS A 17 -20.26 4.79 13.24
N GLU A 18 -20.95 3.73 12.76
CA GLU A 18 -22.14 3.17 13.43
C GLU A 18 -21.87 2.71 14.87
N ASN A 19 -20.63 2.31 15.15
CA ASN A 19 -20.18 1.92 16.49
C ASN A 19 -19.56 3.07 17.30
N GLY A 20 -19.77 4.32 16.89
CA GLY A 20 -19.42 5.51 17.66
C GLY A 20 -18.00 6.03 17.47
N VAL A 21 -17.32 5.61 16.39
CA VAL A 21 -16.02 6.20 16.02
C VAL A 21 -16.26 7.57 15.40
N ASP A 22 -15.56 8.59 15.91
CA ASP A 22 -15.52 9.93 15.34
C ASP A 22 -14.36 10.06 14.34
N PHE A 23 -14.68 10.33 13.08
CA PHE A 23 -13.72 10.54 12.01
C PHE A 23 -13.38 12.02 11.85
N GLN A 24 -12.14 12.35 12.07
CA GLN A 24 -11.61 13.72 11.93
C GLN A 24 -10.83 13.83 10.60
N PHE A 25 -11.55 14.03 9.49
CA PHE A 25 -10.93 14.26 8.18
C PHE A 25 -10.21 15.59 8.13
N ASP A 26 -9.25 15.73 7.19
CA ASP A 26 -8.43 16.95 7.01
C ASP A 26 -7.77 17.43 8.32
N THR A 27 -7.41 16.47 9.17
CA THR A 27 -6.80 16.72 10.47
C THR A 27 -5.42 16.09 10.50
N GLU A 28 -4.40 16.89 10.28
CA GLU A 28 -3.00 16.48 10.32
C GLU A 28 -2.51 16.38 11.76
N VAL A 29 -2.00 15.23 12.16
CA VAL A 29 -1.23 15.09 13.41
C VAL A 29 0.19 15.58 13.15
N ARG A 30 0.63 16.60 13.88
CA ARG A 30 1.94 17.23 13.74
C ARG A 30 2.94 16.74 14.75
N ASN A 31 2.47 16.46 15.96
CA ASN A 31 3.30 16.02 17.06
C ASN A 31 2.53 15.11 18.01
N ILE A 32 3.25 14.21 18.70
CA ILE A 32 2.70 13.35 19.73
C ILE A 32 3.59 13.49 20.97
N ILE A 33 2.99 13.84 22.09
CA ILE A 33 3.69 14.10 23.35
C ILE A 33 3.17 13.14 24.42
N ARG A 34 4.07 12.47 25.14
CA ARG A 34 3.66 11.71 26.32
C ARG A 34 3.29 12.66 27.46
N ILE A 35 2.12 12.44 28.04
CA ILE A 35 1.60 13.16 29.21
C ILE A 35 1.28 12.16 30.34
N LYS A 36 0.96 12.67 31.53
CA LYS A 36 0.56 11.81 32.64
C LYS A 36 -0.74 11.07 32.30
N GLY A 37 -0.65 9.75 32.12
CA GLY A 37 -1.79 8.87 31.84
C GLY A 37 -2.16 8.69 30.39
N GLY A 38 -1.34 9.18 29.44
CA GLY A 38 -1.62 9.00 28.03
C GLY A 38 -0.75 9.86 27.10
N TYR A 39 -1.38 10.39 26.07
CA TYR A 39 -0.73 11.16 25.02
C TYR A 39 -1.55 12.40 24.68
N ARG A 40 -0.87 13.46 24.28
CA ARG A 40 -1.44 14.61 23.60
C ARG A 40 -0.94 14.62 22.16
N LEU A 41 -1.88 14.72 21.24
CA LEU A 41 -1.65 14.88 19.82
C LEU A 41 -1.87 16.34 19.47
N GLU A 42 -0.84 17.01 18.96
CA GLU A 42 -0.95 18.35 18.40
C GLU A 42 -1.39 18.21 16.94
N THR A 43 -2.58 18.70 16.63
CA THR A 43 -3.15 18.58 15.28
C THR A 43 -3.35 19.92 14.60
N SER A 44 -3.64 19.91 13.31
CA SER A 44 -3.98 21.10 12.53
C SER A 44 -5.30 21.77 12.97
N ARG A 45 -6.11 21.06 13.77
CA ARG A 45 -7.43 21.53 14.24
C ARG A 45 -7.56 21.63 15.76
N GLY A 46 -6.44 21.60 16.48
CA GLY A 46 -6.38 21.65 17.93
C GLY A 46 -5.82 20.37 18.53
N ASP A 47 -5.60 20.39 19.84
CA ASP A 47 -4.99 19.29 20.55
C ASP A 47 -6.04 18.23 20.96
N ILE A 48 -5.64 16.97 20.91
CA ILE A 48 -6.45 15.82 21.35
C ILE A 48 -5.68 15.07 22.42
N GLU A 49 -6.28 14.86 23.58
CA GLU A 49 -5.72 14.02 24.63
C GLU A 49 -6.38 12.64 24.63
N THR A 50 -5.56 11.59 24.74
CA THR A 50 -6.02 10.20 24.70
C THR A 50 -5.16 9.30 25.57
N LYS A 51 -5.71 8.18 26.03
CA LYS A 51 -4.97 7.18 26.78
C LYS A 51 -4.05 6.32 25.92
N MET A 52 -4.43 6.07 24.67
CA MET A 52 -3.68 5.23 23.72
C MET A 52 -3.72 5.82 22.34
N VAL A 53 -2.63 5.58 21.57
CA VAL A 53 -2.52 5.95 20.15
C VAL A 53 -2.21 4.69 19.36
N VAL A 54 -2.94 4.46 18.29
CA VAL A 54 -2.61 3.45 17.27
C VAL A 54 -2.04 4.17 16.06
N ASN A 55 -0.77 3.91 15.79
CA ASN A 55 -0.07 4.49 14.66
C ASN A 55 -0.27 3.61 13.42
N ALA A 56 -1.10 4.04 12.49
CA ALA A 56 -1.36 3.39 11.22
C ALA A 56 -1.03 4.31 10.02
N ALA A 57 0.03 5.14 10.14
CA ALA A 57 0.38 6.19 9.19
C ALA A 57 1.16 5.69 7.96
N GLY A 58 1.14 4.37 7.65
CA GLY A 58 1.76 3.81 6.45
C GLY A 58 3.25 4.12 6.36
N VAL A 59 3.68 4.70 5.25
CA VAL A 59 5.11 5.05 5.02
C VAL A 59 5.64 6.14 5.96
N TYR A 60 4.76 6.82 6.70
CA TYR A 60 5.12 7.83 7.71
C TYR A 60 5.04 7.32 9.14
N ALA A 61 4.80 6.03 9.37
CA ALA A 61 4.66 5.51 10.72
C ALA A 61 5.94 5.66 11.56
N ASP A 62 7.11 5.64 10.94
CA ASP A 62 8.39 5.92 11.59
C ASP A 62 8.46 7.34 12.18
N LYS A 63 7.95 8.35 11.46
CA LYS A 63 7.90 9.73 11.93
C LYS A 63 7.18 9.82 13.28
N PHE A 64 6.00 9.23 13.39
CA PHE A 64 5.19 9.29 14.61
C PHE A 64 5.70 8.36 15.71
N HIS A 65 6.19 7.18 15.35
CA HIS A 65 6.86 6.28 16.31
C HIS A 65 8.04 6.97 16.98
N ASN A 66 8.87 7.63 16.18
CA ASN A 66 10.09 8.28 16.64
C ASN A 66 9.84 9.52 17.53
N MET A 67 8.63 10.06 17.58
CA MET A 67 8.30 11.15 18.51
C MET A 67 8.20 10.67 19.95
N VAL A 68 7.79 9.43 20.18
CA VAL A 68 7.45 8.91 21.52
C VAL A 68 8.23 7.68 21.95
N SER A 69 9.01 7.06 21.08
CA SER A 69 9.85 5.90 21.38
C SER A 69 11.31 6.30 21.52
N GLU A 70 12.03 5.63 22.42
CA GLU A 70 13.50 5.70 22.50
C GLU A 70 14.13 4.89 21.38
N ASP A 71 13.58 3.74 21.10
CA ASP A 71 13.99 2.91 19.96
C ASP A 71 13.50 3.55 18.68
N LYS A 72 14.43 4.02 17.86
CA LYS A 72 14.11 4.66 16.58
C LYS A 72 14.00 3.61 15.49
N ILE A 73 13.02 3.81 14.62
CA ILE A 73 12.82 2.98 13.41
C ILE A 73 12.90 3.85 12.17
N GLU A 74 13.23 3.23 11.06
CA GLU A 74 13.20 3.85 9.74
C GLU A 74 12.33 3.01 8.81
N ILE A 75 11.43 3.68 8.09
CA ILE A 75 10.61 3.07 7.06
C ILE A 75 11.05 3.60 5.71
N ILE A 76 11.51 2.68 4.87
CA ILE A 76 11.84 2.94 3.47
C ILE A 76 10.61 2.59 2.64
N PRO A 77 10.09 3.50 1.80
CA PRO A 77 8.99 3.19 0.92
C PRO A 77 9.44 2.20 -0.15
N ARG A 78 8.75 1.06 -0.25
CA ARG A 78 8.94 0.08 -1.32
C ARG A 78 7.91 0.30 -2.41
N LYS A 79 8.36 0.86 -3.52
CA LYS A 79 7.54 1.19 -4.67
C LYS A 79 7.16 -0.07 -5.45
N GLY A 80 5.86 -0.21 -5.74
CA GLY A 80 5.32 -1.27 -6.56
C GLY A 80 4.50 -0.73 -7.71
N GLU A 81 4.97 -0.92 -8.92
CA GLU A 81 4.29 -0.51 -10.14
C GLU A 81 3.41 -1.64 -10.67
N TYR A 82 2.27 -1.27 -11.23
CA TYR A 82 1.26 -2.19 -11.75
C TYR A 82 0.83 -1.80 -13.16
N CYS A 83 0.48 -2.80 -13.96
CA CYS A 83 -0.24 -2.65 -15.22
C CYS A 83 -1.64 -3.22 -15.10
N LEU A 84 -2.66 -2.41 -15.38
CA LEU A 84 -4.05 -2.85 -15.51
C LEU A 84 -4.37 -3.08 -16.99
N MET A 85 -4.93 -4.24 -17.29
CA MET A 85 -5.31 -4.64 -18.65
C MET A 85 -6.84 -4.58 -18.83
N ASP A 86 -7.25 -4.48 -20.07
CA ASP A 86 -8.66 -4.38 -20.47
C ASP A 86 -9.47 -5.60 -19.99
N LYS A 87 -10.78 -5.38 -19.78
CA LYS A 87 -11.74 -6.44 -19.40
C LYS A 87 -11.86 -7.57 -20.44
N LYS A 88 -11.54 -7.30 -21.71
CA LYS A 88 -11.51 -8.33 -22.76
C LYS A 88 -10.58 -9.50 -22.44
N VAL A 89 -9.61 -9.28 -21.56
CA VAL A 89 -8.63 -10.28 -21.14
C VAL A 89 -8.71 -10.58 -19.64
N GLY A 90 -9.77 -10.15 -18.98
CA GLY A 90 -9.96 -10.31 -17.55
C GLY A 90 -10.11 -11.75 -17.07
N ASP A 91 -10.54 -12.64 -17.94
CA ASP A 91 -10.68 -14.07 -17.71
C ASP A 91 -9.44 -14.90 -18.10
N PHE A 92 -8.35 -14.24 -18.49
CA PHE A 92 -7.08 -14.87 -18.83
C PHE A 92 -6.58 -15.82 -17.72
N VAL A 93 -6.79 -15.44 -16.47
CA VAL A 93 -6.57 -16.30 -15.29
C VAL A 93 -7.81 -16.32 -14.39
N LYS A 94 -8.08 -17.49 -13.79
CA LYS A 94 -9.21 -17.67 -12.86
C LYS A 94 -8.85 -17.37 -11.41
N SER A 95 -7.56 -17.36 -11.09
CA SER A 95 -7.00 -17.18 -9.75
C SER A 95 -5.73 -16.34 -9.84
N THR A 96 -5.31 -15.75 -8.74
CA THR A 96 -4.00 -15.09 -8.66
C THR A 96 -2.89 -16.12 -8.90
N ILE A 97 -2.02 -15.84 -9.86
CA ILE A 97 -0.83 -16.62 -10.19
C ILE A 97 0.40 -15.86 -9.73
N PHE A 98 1.31 -16.54 -9.08
CA PHE A 98 2.63 -16.03 -8.69
C PHE A 98 3.66 -17.15 -8.65
N GLN A 99 4.92 -16.79 -8.75
CA GLN A 99 6.03 -17.73 -8.65
C GLN A 99 6.24 -18.21 -7.21
N LEU A 100 6.91 -19.33 -7.06
CA LEU A 100 7.41 -19.74 -5.74
C LEU A 100 8.28 -18.61 -5.16
N PRO A 101 8.13 -18.30 -3.88
CA PRO A 101 8.93 -17.27 -3.24
C PRO A 101 10.43 -17.55 -3.37
N THR A 102 11.18 -16.54 -3.74
CA THR A 102 12.65 -16.55 -3.73
C THR A 102 13.14 -15.64 -2.61
N LYS A 103 14.46 -15.55 -2.42
CA LYS A 103 15.06 -14.55 -1.51
C LYS A 103 14.65 -13.10 -1.82
N TYR A 104 14.15 -12.83 -3.02
CA TYR A 104 13.66 -11.51 -3.46
C TYR A 104 12.12 -11.36 -3.34
N GLY A 105 11.43 -12.33 -2.73
CA GLY A 105 9.97 -12.33 -2.57
C GLY A 105 9.24 -13.17 -3.62
N LYS A 106 7.92 -12.91 -3.76
CA LYS A 106 7.01 -13.70 -4.62
C LYS A 106 7.05 -13.33 -6.09
N GLY A 107 7.84 -12.34 -6.49
CA GLY A 107 7.88 -11.85 -7.87
C GLY A 107 6.60 -11.12 -8.30
N VAL A 108 6.41 -11.01 -9.63
CA VAL A 108 5.25 -10.34 -10.23
C VAL A 108 4.05 -11.31 -10.24
N LEU A 109 2.91 -10.81 -9.79
CA LEU A 109 1.64 -11.52 -9.77
C LEU A 109 0.83 -11.22 -11.04
N VAL A 110 0.00 -12.18 -11.45
CA VAL A 110 -1.07 -12.00 -12.41
C VAL A 110 -2.38 -12.35 -11.72
N THR A 111 -3.32 -11.44 -11.67
CA THR A 111 -4.56 -11.62 -10.91
C THR A 111 -5.77 -11.03 -11.64
N PRO A 112 -6.92 -11.72 -11.64
CA PRO A 112 -8.16 -11.09 -12.06
C PRO A 112 -8.58 -10.05 -11.02
N THR A 113 -9.30 -9.03 -11.44
CA THR A 113 -9.88 -8.04 -10.53
C THR A 113 -11.38 -8.25 -10.33
N VAL A 114 -11.93 -7.71 -9.25
CA VAL A 114 -13.39 -7.79 -8.98
C VAL A 114 -14.23 -7.06 -10.03
N HIS A 115 -13.62 -6.17 -10.80
CA HIS A 115 -14.28 -5.41 -11.86
C HIS A 115 -14.10 -6.03 -13.26
N GLY A 116 -13.49 -7.21 -13.35
CA GLY A 116 -13.32 -7.98 -14.59
C GLY A 116 -12.11 -7.57 -15.42
N ASN A 117 -11.18 -6.82 -14.88
CA ASN A 117 -9.88 -6.52 -15.50
C ASN A 117 -8.83 -7.59 -15.12
N LEU A 118 -7.73 -7.60 -15.84
CA LEU A 118 -6.53 -8.34 -15.47
C LEU A 118 -5.47 -7.38 -14.94
N LEU A 119 -4.83 -7.73 -13.83
CA LEU A 119 -3.80 -6.93 -13.18
C LEU A 119 -2.48 -7.70 -13.16
N ALA A 120 -1.40 -7.04 -13.56
CA ALA A 120 -0.04 -7.52 -13.42
C ALA A 120 0.77 -6.60 -12.51
N GLY A 121 1.54 -7.17 -11.61
CA GLY A 121 2.35 -6.43 -10.62
C GLY A 121 2.40 -7.11 -9.27
N PRO A 122 3.06 -6.48 -8.28
CA PRO A 122 3.87 -5.26 -8.39
C PRO A 122 5.33 -5.52 -8.81
N THR A 123 6.03 -4.46 -9.16
CA THR A 123 7.48 -4.38 -8.98
C THR A 123 7.82 -4.20 -7.49
N ALA A 124 9.09 -4.21 -7.13
CA ALA A 124 9.51 -3.99 -5.74
C ALA A 124 10.86 -3.27 -5.73
N VAL A 125 10.81 -1.95 -5.61
CA VAL A 125 12.00 -1.08 -5.61
C VAL A 125 11.94 -0.17 -4.39
N ASP A 126 12.98 -0.21 -3.56
CA ASP A 126 13.10 0.70 -2.43
C ASP A 126 13.53 2.08 -2.94
N ILE A 127 12.85 3.12 -2.46
CA ILE A 127 13.08 4.50 -2.85
C ILE A 127 13.17 5.39 -1.60
N GLU A 128 13.74 6.57 -1.72
CA GLU A 128 13.87 7.51 -0.59
C GLU A 128 12.63 8.40 -0.43
N ASP A 129 12.04 8.82 -1.56
CA ASP A 129 10.94 9.77 -1.56
C ASP A 129 9.60 9.07 -1.25
N LYS A 130 9.06 9.37 -0.07
CA LYS A 130 7.77 8.84 0.43
C LYS A 130 6.54 9.34 -0.34
N GLU A 131 6.71 10.30 -1.25
CA GLU A 131 5.62 10.86 -2.07
C GLU A 131 5.70 10.42 -3.54
N ASN A 132 6.78 9.73 -3.95
CA ASN A 132 6.98 9.35 -5.34
C ASN A 132 6.11 8.16 -5.75
N THR A 133 4.93 8.45 -6.25
CA THR A 133 3.98 7.49 -6.82
C THR A 133 3.98 7.46 -8.34
N GLN A 134 5.01 7.99 -8.99
CA GLN A 134 5.14 7.97 -10.45
C GLN A 134 5.53 6.58 -10.96
N THR A 135 4.93 6.14 -12.06
CA THR A 135 5.40 4.99 -12.82
C THR A 135 6.58 5.37 -13.69
N THR A 136 7.47 4.43 -13.94
CA THR A 136 8.65 4.63 -14.77
C THR A 136 8.64 3.70 -15.99
N ALA A 137 9.23 4.12 -17.09
CA ALA A 137 9.34 3.28 -18.28
C ALA A 137 10.12 1.99 -17.97
N GLU A 138 11.21 2.13 -17.24
CA GLU A 138 12.07 1.02 -16.81
C GLU A 138 11.33 0.03 -15.92
N GLY A 139 10.59 0.52 -14.93
CA GLY A 139 9.81 -0.33 -14.02
C GLY A 139 8.68 -1.09 -14.73
N LEU A 140 8.00 -0.43 -15.68
CA LEU A 140 6.97 -1.07 -16.47
C LEU A 140 7.53 -2.10 -17.45
N GLU A 141 8.68 -1.84 -18.08
CA GLU A 141 9.38 -2.80 -18.96
C GLU A 141 9.85 -4.02 -18.17
N GLU A 142 10.43 -3.82 -16.99
CA GLU A 142 10.82 -4.89 -16.07
C GLU A 142 9.61 -5.74 -15.68
N LEU A 143 8.50 -5.09 -15.31
CA LEU A 143 7.26 -5.76 -14.95
C LEU A 143 6.73 -6.62 -16.10
N LEU A 144 6.61 -6.05 -17.31
CA LEU A 144 6.12 -6.75 -18.49
C LEU A 144 7.04 -7.88 -18.96
N THR A 145 8.32 -7.81 -18.63
CA THR A 145 9.28 -8.89 -18.87
C THR A 145 9.11 -10.01 -17.85
N LYS A 146 9.08 -9.67 -16.56
CA LYS A 146 8.97 -10.65 -15.47
C LYS A 146 7.62 -11.38 -15.44
N VAL A 147 6.54 -10.71 -15.80
CA VAL A 147 5.20 -11.33 -15.81
C VAL A 147 5.11 -12.51 -16.78
N LYS A 148 5.85 -12.47 -17.89
CA LYS A 148 5.88 -13.54 -18.90
C LYS A 148 6.50 -14.85 -18.36
N VAL A 149 7.25 -14.80 -17.28
CA VAL A 149 7.78 -16.03 -16.63
C VAL A 149 6.63 -16.85 -16.02
N SER A 150 5.66 -16.18 -15.41
CA SER A 150 4.46 -16.83 -14.83
C SER A 150 3.34 -17.04 -15.86
N ALA A 151 3.24 -16.16 -16.86
CA ALA A 151 2.19 -16.14 -17.86
C ALA A 151 2.78 -15.81 -19.25
N PRO A 152 3.42 -16.77 -19.95
CA PRO A 152 4.16 -16.51 -21.19
C PRO A 152 3.33 -15.83 -22.29
N ASN A 153 2.04 -16.14 -22.37
CA ASN A 153 1.12 -15.63 -23.38
C ASN A 153 0.26 -14.45 -22.91
N ILE A 154 0.63 -13.81 -21.80
CA ILE A 154 -0.12 -12.67 -21.28
C ILE A 154 -0.23 -11.55 -22.33
N PRO A 155 -1.45 -11.02 -22.58
CA PRO A 155 -1.68 -10.07 -23.66
C PRO A 155 -1.24 -8.64 -23.27
N THR A 156 0.04 -8.38 -23.19
CA THR A 156 0.63 -7.11 -22.74
C THR A 156 0.19 -5.89 -23.56
N ARG A 157 -0.27 -6.10 -24.79
CA ARG A 157 -0.80 -5.01 -25.65
C ARG A 157 -2.17 -4.50 -25.16
N GLN A 158 -2.82 -5.19 -24.23
CA GLN A 158 -4.11 -4.81 -23.65
C GLN A 158 -3.98 -3.99 -22.36
N VAL A 159 -2.78 -3.51 -22.04
CA VAL A 159 -2.57 -2.57 -20.94
C VAL A 159 -3.32 -1.28 -21.25
N ILE A 160 -4.22 -0.87 -20.36
CA ILE A 160 -5.04 0.35 -20.48
C ILE A 160 -4.55 1.47 -19.56
N THR A 161 -3.88 1.12 -18.47
CA THR A 161 -3.29 2.09 -17.54
C THR A 161 -2.23 1.43 -16.66
N SER A 162 -1.41 2.25 -16.05
CA SER A 162 -0.45 1.86 -15.01
C SER A 162 -0.61 2.75 -13.79
N PHE A 163 -0.24 2.24 -12.64
CA PHE A 163 -0.24 2.99 -11.38
C PHE A 163 0.79 2.42 -10.41
N THR A 164 1.07 3.18 -9.38
CA THR A 164 2.07 2.84 -8.36
C THR A 164 1.48 2.98 -6.96
N GLY A 165 1.91 2.09 -6.08
CA GLY A 165 1.68 2.22 -4.65
C GLY A 165 2.99 2.10 -3.86
N LEU A 166 3.00 2.69 -2.68
CA LEU A 166 4.14 2.64 -1.76
C LEU A 166 3.78 1.75 -0.56
N ARG A 167 4.59 0.74 -0.32
CA ARG A 167 4.48 -0.11 0.87
C ARG A 167 5.50 0.34 1.91
N ALA A 168 5.07 0.50 3.16
CA ALA A 168 5.96 0.70 4.28
C ALA A 168 6.85 -0.54 4.46
N HIS A 169 8.16 -0.36 4.34
CA HIS A 169 9.16 -1.41 4.53
C HIS A 169 10.06 -1.00 5.69
N TRP A 170 9.97 -1.75 6.79
CA TRP A 170 10.86 -1.59 7.93
C TRP A 170 12.12 -2.42 7.73
N THR A 171 13.27 -1.79 7.85
CA THR A 171 14.59 -2.42 7.61
C THR A 171 15.17 -3.12 8.84
N GLY A 172 14.53 -3.02 10.00
CA GLY A 172 15.05 -3.55 11.27
C GLY A 172 14.89 -5.06 11.49
N HIS A 173 14.18 -5.78 10.61
CA HIS A 173 14.04 -7.23 10.63
C HIS A 173 14.06 -7.76 9.19
N GLU A 174 15.19 -8.22 8.72
CA GLU A 174 15.31 -9.18 7.63
C GLU A 174 15.53 -10.59 8.21
#